data_6baf462169a7f555c0ac296a40ab2a72
#
_entry.id   6baf462169a7f555c0ac296a40ab2a72
#
_cell.length_a   1.000
_cell.length_b   1.000
_cell.length_c   1.000
_cell.angle_alpha   90.00
_cell.angle_beta   90.00
_cell.angle_gamma   90.00
#
_symmetry.space_group_name_H-M   'P 1'
#
loop_
_entity.id
_entity.type
_entity.pdbx_description
1 polymer ?
#
loop_
_entity_poly.entity_id
_entity_poly.type
_entity_poly.pdbx_seq_one_letter_code
_entity_poly.pdbx_strand_id
1 'polypeptide(L)'
;TAGMDSAADTLFAGVYEKLQNNGTIVDVAAGNEYSAAYGNKSGKNLPYASDPDSSVMDEPATYSSVVAVASVENALLRNAFTVNGKDIGYQRARGLNGEKVAFFSDLPAGTYEYVDAGFASEEDVAALTEKYPDGLTGKIALVSRGNMTYQKKVENLYDLKPAGIVVYNNVSVGSLIAMNLTISSYLI
;
A
#
# COMPACT_ATOMS: atom_id res chain seq x y z
N THR A 1 10.72 -18.80 2.41
CA THR A 1 12.03 -18.20 2.35
C THR A 1 12.60 -18.39 0.97
N ALA A 2 12.69 -17.33 0.20
CA ALA A 2 13.62 -17.28 -0.93
C ALA A 2 15.02 -17.25 -0.30
N GLY A 3 15.54 -18.46 0.03
CA GLY A 3 16.71 -18.59 0.86
C GLY A 3 17.90 -17.86 0.29
N MET A 4 18.53 -17.06 1.11
CA MET A 4 19.94 -16.75 0.91
C MET A 4 20.72 -18.09 0.85
N ASP A 5 21.76 -18.12 0.05
CA ASP A 5 22.74 -19.19 0.10
C ASP A 5 23.15 -19.41 1.58
N SER A 6 23.22 -20.67 2.01
CA SER A 6 23.50 -21.05 3.40
C SER A 6 24.78 -20.43 3.97
N ALA A 7 25.77 -20.13 3.13
CA ALA A 7 27.00 -19.47 3.53
C ALA A 7 26.78 -17.98 3.81
N ALA A 8 25.98 -17.29 3.00
CA ALA A 8 25.59 -15.91 3.22
C ALA A 8 24.71 -15.77 4.47
N ASP A 9 23.78 -16.68 4.66
CA ASP A 9 22.93 -16.74 5.85
C ASP A 9 23.73 -16.89 7.13
N THR A 10 24.68 -17.83 7.17
CA THR A 10 25.61 -18.03 8.31
C THR A 10 26.46 -16.78 8.59
N LEU A 11 26.92 -16.10 7.54
CA LEU A 11 27.70 -14.88 7.68
C LEU A 11 26.86 -13.75 8.32
N PHE A 12 25.66 -13.52 7.82
CA PHE A 12 24.78 -12.48 8.36
C PHE A 12 24.33 -12.79 9.78
N ALA A 13 23.93 -14.03 10.08
CA ALA A 13 23.59 -14.43 11.44
C ALA A 13 24.75 -14.14 12.41
N GLY A 14 25.98 -14.44 12.02
CA GLY A 14 27.19 -14.14 12.83
C GLY A 14 27.43 -12.63 13.01
N VAL A 15 27.06 -11.79 12.07
CA VAL A 15 27.13 -10.32 12.20
C VAL A 15 26.13 -9.83 13.25
N TYR A 16 24.89 -10.26 13.17
CA TYR A 16 23.85 -9.89 14.13
C TYR A 16 24.14 -10.39 15.54
N GLU A 17 24.67 -11.60 15.66
CA GLU A 17 25.13 -12.14 16.95
C GLU A 17 26.25 -11.29 17.57
N LYS A 18 27.22 -10.83 16.77
CA LYS A 18 28.25 -9.91 17.25
C LYS A 18 27.70 -8.58 17.72
N LEU A 19 26.72 -8.02 17.02
CA LEU A 19 26.04 -6.79 17.42
C LEU A 19 25.35 -6.97 18.77
N GLN A 20 24.60 -8.05 18.94
CA GLN A 20 23.94 -8.40 20.20
C GLN A 20 24.92 -8.56 21.34
N ASN A 21 26.02 -9.29 21.12
CA ASN A 21 27.08 -9.52 22.12
C ASN A 21 27.80 -8.23 22.54
N ASN A 22 27.76 -7.20 21.69
CA ASN A 22 28.26 -5.85 22.00
C ASN A 22 27.19 -4.91 22.56
N GLY A 23 26.04 -5.43 22.97
CA GLY A 23 24.96 -4.66 23.59
C GLY A 23 24.11 -3.86 22.62
N THR A 24 24.20 -4.11 21.31
CA THR A 24 23.37 -3.48 20.30
C THR A 24 22.08 -4.27 20.13
N ILE A 25 20.93 -3.62 20.27
CA ILE A 25 19.62 -4.18 19.93
C ILE A 25 19.35 -3.84 18.45
N VAL A 26 18.99 -4.84 17.67
CA VAL A 26 18.63 -4.66 16.26
C VAL A 26 17.16 -5.04 16.08
N ASP A 27 16.35 -4.07 15.70
CA ASP A 27 14.96 -4.29 15.35
C ASP A 27 14.84 -4.53 13.84
N VAL A 28 14.14 -5.59 13.46
CA VAL A 28 13.99 -6.00 12.07
C VAL A 28 12.50 -6.20 11.76
N ALA A 29 12.05 -5.66 10.63
CA ALA A 29 10.70 -5.91 10.14
C ALA A 29 10.52 -7.41 9.85
N ALA A 30 9.41 -7.99 10.30
CA ALA A 30 9.10 -9.42 10.12
C ALA A 30 8.89 -9.84 8.66
N GLY A 31 8.75 -8.88 7.73
CA GLY A 31 8.54 -9.12 6.31
C GLY A 31 7.10 -8.88 5.85
N ASN A 32 6.90 -9.04 4.55
CA ASN A 32 5.60 -8.83 3.88
C ASN A 32 5.07 -10.12 3.24
N GLU A 33 5.71 -11.24 3.49
CA GLU A 33 5.31 -12.52 2.94
C GLU A 33 4.34 -13.21 3.89
N TYR A 34 3.25 -13.72 3.30
CA TYR A 34 2.35 -14.58 4.03
C TYR A 34 2.89 -16.01 4.03
N SER A 35 2.61 -16.76 5.09
CA SER A 35 2.81 -18.20 5.11
C SER A 35 2.18 -18.85 3.88
N ALA A 36 2.85 -19.84 3.32
CA ALA A 36 2.33 -20.66 2.23
C ALA A 36 0.98 -21.31 2.59
N ALA A 37 0.74 -21.60 3.87
CA ALA A 37 -0.52 -22.16 4.37
C ALA A 37 -1.67 -21.16 4.39
N TYR A 38 -1.40 -19.86 4.43
CA TYR A 38 -2.41 -18.80 4.52
C TYR A 38 -2.56 -17.96 3.25
N GLY A 39 -2.08 -18.49 2.14
CA GLY A 39 -2.39 -17.90 0.85
C GLY A 39 -1.36 -16.96 0.27
N ASN A 40 -0.17 -16.85 0.81
CA ASN A 40 0.99 -16.10 0.31
C ASN A 40 0.66 -14.96 -0.69
N LYS A 41 1.65 -14.33 -1.31
CA LYS A 41 1.43 -13.27 -2.34
C LYS A 41 0.62 -13.71 -3.55
N SER A 42 0.60 -15.00 -3.87
CA SER A 42 -0.18 -15.54 -5.00
C SER A 42 -1.63 -15.88 -4.64
N GLY A 43 -2.02 -15.73 -3.38
CA GLY A 43 -3.36 -16.06 -2.89
C GLY A 43 -3.71 -17.54 -2.96
N LYS A 44 -2.71 -18.41 -3.10
CA LYS A 44 -2.90 -19.87 -3.21
C LYS A 44 -2.38 -20.54 -1.94
N ASN A 45 -3.29 -21.17 -1.21
CA ASN A 45 -2.90 -22.04 -0.11
C ASN A 45 -2.21 -23.30 -0.66
N LEU A 46 -1.13 -23.71 -0.01
CA LEU A 46 -0.56 -25.02 -0.23
C LEU A 46 -1.31 -26.02 0.68
N PRO A 47 -2.05 -26.97 0.11
CA PRO A 47 -2.98 -27.80 0.88
C PRO A 47 -2.33 -28.80 1.84
N TYR A 48 -1.01 -28.88 1.86
CA TYR A 48 -0.26 -29.88 2.63
C TYR A 48 0.85 -29.29 3.51
N ALA A 49 0.79 -28.00 3.84
CA ALA A 49 1.71 -27.45 4.84
C ALA A 49 1.41 -28.09 6.20
N SER A 50 2.34 -28.90 6.70
CA SER A 50 2.21 -29.57 8.00
C SER A 50 2.35 -28.60 9.17
N ASP A 51 2.97 -27.46 8.92
CA ASP A 51 3.15 -26.36 9.87
C ASP A 51 2.65 -25.08 9.21
N PRO A 52 1.48 -24.57 9.64
CA PRO A 52 0.91 -23.35 9.08
C PRO A 52 1.73 -22.09 9.41
N ASP A 53 2.58 -22.15 10.43
CA ASP A 53 3.41 -21.02 10.85
C ASP A 53 4.78 -20.98 10.17
N SER A 54 5.08 -21.99 9.34
CA SER A 54 6.32 -22.01 8.56
C SER A 54 6.35 -20.87 7.55
N SER A 55 7.49 -20.20 7.46
CA SER A 55 7.71 -19.09 6.50
C SER A 55 6.83 -17.86 6.74
N VAL A 56 6.49 -17.57 7.98
CA VAL A 56 5.73 -16.38 8.36
C VAL A 56 6.62 -15.13 8.43
N MET A 57 7.91 -15.30 8.71
CA MET A 57 8.89 -14.23 8.80
C MET A 57 9.98 -14.37 7.74
N ASP A 58 10.43 -13.23 7.22
CA ASP A 58 11.56 -13.16 6.29
C ASP A 58 12.90 -12.99 7.06
N GLU A 59 13.98 -13.40 6.43
CA GLU A 59 15.32 -13.07 6.92
C GLU A 59 15.59 -11.56 6.76
N PRO A 60 16.29 -10.94 7.73
CA PRO A 60 16.94 -11.51 8.91
C PRO A 60 16.07 -11.58 10.18
N ALA A 61 14.77 -11.37 10.12
CA ALA A 61 13.88 -11.40 11.28
C ALA A 61 13.80 -12.79 11.96
N THR A 62 14.24 -13.84 11.27
CA THR A 62 14.32 -15.22 11.79
C THR A 62 15.52 -15.49 12.67
N TYR A 63 16.50 -14.57 12.73
CA TYR A 63 17.70 -14.76 13.55
C TYR A 63 17.40 -14.57 15.05
N SER A 64 17.95 -15.43 15.88
CA SER A 64 17.77 -15.36 17.33
C SER A 64 18.40 -14.13 18.00
N SER A 65 19.26 -13.43 17.28
CA SER A 65 20.00 -12.24 17.75
C SER A 65 19.31 -10.90 17.40
N VAL A 66 18.12 -10.93 16.83
CA VAL A 66 17.35 -9.73 16.48
C VAL A 66 15.98 -9.74 17.15
N VAL A 67 15.36 -8.58 17.21
CA VAL A 67 13.96 -8.43 17.61
C VAL A 67 13.11 -8.31 16.34
N ALA A 68 12.32 -9.34 16.05
CA ALA A 68 11.38 -9.32 14.93
C ALA A 68 10.17 -8.48 15.28
N VAL A 69 9.88 -7.46 14.47
CA VAL A 69 8.74 -6.55 14.66
C VAL A 69 7.73 -6.78 13.54
N ALA A 70 6.59 -7.35 13.88
CA ALA A 70 5.47 -7.53 12.98
C ALA A 70 4.45 -6.39 13.13
N SER A 71 3.84 -5.99 12.02
CA SER A 71 2.70 -5.09 12.05
C SER A 71 1.43 -5.85 12.38
N VAL A 72 0.55 -5.23 13.15
CA VAL A 72 -0.81 -5.72 13.36
C VAL A 72 -1.81 -4.78 12.69
N GLU A 73 -2.74 -5.32 11.93
CA GLU A 73 -3.87 -4.54 11.43
C GLU A 73 -4.84 -4.27 12.58
N ASN A 74 -4.98 -2.99 12.96
CA ASN A 74 -6.01 -2.60 13.91
C ASN A 74 -7.36 -2.52 13.17
N ALA A 75 -8.15 -3.60 13.25
CA ALA A 75 -9.46 -3.68 12.61
C ALA A 75 -10.50 -2.69 13.16
N LEU A 76 -10.23 -2.06 14.33
CA LEU A 76 -11.17 -1.16 15.01
C LEU A 76 -11.04 0.31 14.58
N LEU A 77 -9.94 0.70 13.91
CA LEU A 77 -9.68 2.08 13.49
C LEU A 77 -9.29 2.11 12.01
N ARG A 78 -10.23 1.80 11.13
CA ARG A 78 -10.07 1.99 9.69
C ARG A 78 -10.71 3.31 9.26
N ASN A 79 -9.99 4.09 8.44
CA ASN A 79 -10.64 5.16 7.71
C ASN A 79 -11.61 4.52 6.72
N ALA A 80 -12.82 5.02 6.65
CA ALA A 80 -13.84 4.53 5.75
C ALA A 80 -14.67 5.67 5.19
N PHE A 81 -15.22 5.47 4.01
CA PHE A 81 -16.27 6.28 3.41
C PHE A 81 -17.41 5.37 2.97
N THR A 82 -18.60 5.90 2.86
CA THR A 82 -19.78 5.09 2.56
C THR A 82 -20.17 5.22 1.08
N VAL A 83 -20.36 4.09 0.41
CA VAL A 83 -20.88 4.01 -0.97
C VAL A 83 -22.13 3.15 -0.95
N ASN A 84 -23.27 3.73 -1.36
CA ASN A 84 -24.55 3.02 -1.40
C ASN A 84 -24.88 2.30 -0.09
N GLY A 85 -24.60 2.93 1.06
CA GLY A 85 -24.87 2.39 2.39
C GLY A 85 -23.88 1.33 2.87
N LYS A 86 -22.77 1.11 2.16
CA LYS A 86 -21.69 0.20 2.56
C LYS A 86 -20.44 0.98 2.87
N ASP A 87 -19.82 0.68 4.00
CA ASP A 87 -18.55 1.28 4.39
C ASP A 87 -17.39 0.62 3.64
N ILE A 88 -16.60 1.44 2.98
CA ILE A 88 -15.40 1.06 2.24
C ILE A 88 -14.19 1.58 3.00
N GLY A 89 -13.37 0.66 3.51
CA GLY A 89 -12.12 1.01 4.17
C GLY A 89 -11.06 1.50 3.18
N TYR A 90 -10.26 2.48 3.60
CA TYR A 90 -9.18 3.00 2.78
C TYR A 90 -7.91 3.28 3.58
N GLN A 91 -6.78 3.31 2.88
CA GLN A 91 -5.50 3.80 3.39
C GLN A 91 -5.26 5.22 2.88
N ARG A 92 -4.81 6.10 3.78
CA ARG A 92 -4.44 7.46 3.42
C ARG A 92 -3.18 7.47 2.57
N ALA A 93 -3.10 8.40 1.62
CA ALA A 93 -1.84 8.71 0.96
C ALA A 93 -0.81 9.23 1.98
N ARG A 94 0.47 9.06 1.66
CA ARG A 94 1.59 9.54 2.49
C ARG A 94 2.51 10.38 1.62
N GLY A 95 2.91 11.53 2.13
CA GLY A 95 4.01 12.30 1.56
C GLY A 95 5.35 11.61 1.86
N LEU A 96 6.20 11.50 0.87
CA LEU A 96 7.59 11.10 1.07
C LEU A 96 8.35 12.30 1.66
N ASN A 97 9.34 12.03 2.50
CA ASN A 97 10.17 13.06 3.14
C ASN A 97 9.41 14.05 4.07
N GLY A 98 8.28 13.62 4.64
CA GLY A 98 7.51 14.46 5.56
C GLY A 98 6.63 15.51 4.89
N GLU A 99 6.44 15.44 3.59
CA GLU A 99 5.53 16.30 2.85
C GLU A 99 4.08 16.09 3.30
N LYS A 100 3.33 17.18 3.37
CA LYS A 100 1.91 17.13 3.71
C LYS A 100 1.12 16.73 2.46
N VAL A 101 0.26 15.75 2.62
CA VAL A 101 -0.71 15.32 1.62
C VAL A 101 -2.10 15.61 2.19
N ALA A 102 -2.99 16.19 1.40
CA ALA A 102 -4.37 16.38 1.78
C ALA A 102 -5.08 15.02 1.98
N PHE A 103 -6.05 14.98 2.86
CA PHE A 103 -6.79 13.77 3.17
C PHE A 103 -8.26 13.91 2.77
N PHE A 104 -8.92 12.79 2.57
CA PHE A 104 -10.36 12.75 2.35
C PHE A 104 -11.17 13.43 3.47
N SER A 105 -10.66 13.39 4.70
CA SER A 105 -11.26 14.10 5.84
C SER A 105 -11.18 15.62 5.73
N ASP A 106 -10.36 16.15 4.84
CA ASP A 106 -10.21 17.59 4.61
C ASP A 106 -11.23 18.11 3.60
N LEU A 107 -11.91 17.22 2.90
CA LEU A 107 -13.05 17.58 2.05
C LEU A 107 -14.25 18.00 2.89
N PRO A 108 -15.02 18.99 2.45
CA PRO A 108 -16.28 19.32 3.08
C PRO A 108 -17.20 18.09 3.18
N ALA A 109 -17.90 17.96 4.31
CA ALA A 109 -18.86 16.88 4.46
C ALA A 109 -19.97 16.98 3.38
N GLY A 110 -20.23 15.87 2.71
CA GLY A 110 -21.20 15.86 1.61
C GLY A 110 -21.22 14.57 0.83
N THR A 111 -22.02 14.56 -0.22
CA THR A 111 -22.07 13.47 -1.20
C THR A 111 -21.35 13.93 -2.47
N TYR A 112 -20.45 13.11 -2.95
CA TYR A 112 -19.66 13.37 -4.14
C TYR A 112 -19.99 12.34 -5.23
N GLU A 113 -20.15 12.82 -6.45
CA GLU A 113 -20.18 11.95 -7.61
C GLU A 113 -18.78 11.39 -7.87
N TYR A 114 -18.68 10.13 -8.27
CA TYR A 114 -17.40 9.55 -8.71
C TYR A 114 -17.39 9.36 -10.22
N VAL A 115 -16.21 9.47 -10.79
CA VAL A 115 -15.94 9.30 -12.22
C VAL A 115 -14.84 8.24 -12.36
N ASP A 116 -15.12 7.21 -13.17
CA ASP A 116 -14.10 6.21 -13.52
C ASP A 116 -13.04 6.87 -14.40
N ALA A 117 -11.81 6.87 -13.93
CA ALA A 117 -10.65 7.46 -14.58
C ALA A 117 -9.67 6.38 -15.11
N GLY A 118 -10.11 5.13 -15.23
CA GLY A 118 -9.30 4.03 -15.74
C GLY A 118 -7.98 3.88 -14.95
N PHE A 119 -6.87 3.83 -15.63
CA PHE A 119 -5.53 3.86 -15.02
C PHE A 119 -4.98 5.28 -14.83
N ALA A 120 -5.72 6.30 -15.22
CA ALA A 120 -5.25 7.68 -15.35
C ALA A 120 -4.06 7.80 -16.33
N SER A 121 -4.06 7.01 -17.39
CA SER A 121 -3.13 7.13 -18.50
C SER A 121 -3.39 8.41 -19.31
N GLU A 122 -2.49 8.78 -20.19
CA GLU A 122 -2.70 9.93 -21.07
C GLU A 122 -3.95 9.75 -21.96
N GLU A 123 -4.22 8.52 -22.38
CA GLU A 123 -5.42 8.17 -23.14
C GLU A 123 -6.69 8.30 -22.29
N ASP A 124 -6.66 7.81 -21.05
CA ASP A 124 -7.80 7.93 -20.11
C ASP A 124 -8.09 9.41 -19.82
N VAL A 125 -7.05 10.21 -19.58
CA VAL A 125 -7.17 11.65 -19.32
C VAL A 125 -7.71 12.40 -20.53
N ALA A 126 -7.27 12.07 -21.75
CA ALA A 126 -7.79 12.65 -22.99
C ALA A 126 -9.31 12.36 -23.14
N ALA A 127 -9.72 11.11 -22.91
CA ALA A 127 -11.12 10.73 -22.95
C ALA A 127 -11.95 11.43 -21.87
N LEU A 128 -11.40 11.61 -20.68
CA LEU A 128 -12.04 12.37 -19.60
C LEU A 128 -12.16 13.85 -19.94
N THR A 129 -11.15 14.45 -20.54
CA THR A 129 -11.17 15.86 -20.96
C THR A 129 -12.26 16.11 -22.02
N GLU A 130 -12.40 15.19 -22.97
CA GLU A 130 -13.48 15.26 -23.96
C GLU A 130 -14.86 15.16 -23.31
N LYS A 131 -15.04 14.23 -22.38
CA LYS A 131 -16.31 13.98 -21.70
C LYS A 131 -16.66 15.05 -20.67
N TYR A 132 -15.66 15.63 -20.03
CA TYR A 132 -15.78 16.64 -18.97
C TYR A 132 -14.91 17.86 -19.29
N PRO A 133 -15.31 18.70 -20.26
CA PRO A 133 -14.52 19.85 -20.72
C PRO A 133 -14.28 20.88 -19.61
N ASP A 134 -15.15 20.95 -18.61
CA ASP A 134 -15.01 21.82 -17.42
C ASP A 134 -14.20 21.18 -16.29
N GLY A 135 -13.62 20.00 -16.52
CA GLY A 135 -12.88 19.23 -15.53
C GLY A 135 -13.74 18.42 -14.56
N LEU A 136 -13.12 17.96 -13.48
CA LEU A 136 -13.74 17.09 -12.47
C LEU A 136 -13.96 17.79 -11.12
N THR A 137 -14.08 19.10 -11.13
CA THR A 137 -14.31 19.88 -9.89
C THR A 137 -15.57 19.38 -9.16
N GLY A 138 -15.44 19.08 -7.87
CA GLY A 138 -16.52 18.53 -7.04
C GLY A 138 -16.78 17.03 -7.24
N LYS A 139 -15.99 16.33 -8.07
CA LYS A 139 -16.11 14.90 -8.31
C LYS A 139 -14.89 14.15 -7.80
N ILE A 140 -15.06 12.88 -7.45
CA ILE A 140 -13.99 11.98 -7.06
C ILE A 140 -13.53 11.18 -8.28
N ALA A 141 -12.25 11.22 -8.61
CA ALA A 141 -11.67 10.37 -9.63
C ALA A 141 -11.37 8.97 -9.04
N LEU A 142 -12.01 7.95 -9.61
CA LEU A 142 -11.79 6.55 -9.24
C LEU A 142 -10.77 5.93 -10.21
N VAL A 143 -9.62 5.53 -9.71
CA VAL A 143 -8.46 5.12 -10.51
C VAL A 143 -8.08 3.68 -10.22
N SER A 144 -7.82 2.89 -11.24
CA SER A 144 -7.30 1.53 -11.09
C SER A 144 -5.82 1.54 -10.71
N ARG A 145 -5.43 0.67 -9.79
CA ARG A 145 -4.02 0.42 -9.47
C ARG A 145 -3.29 -0.22 -10.66
N GLY A 146 -1.98 0.03 -10.76
CA GLY A 146 -1.11 -0.57 -11.79
C GLY A 146 -0.80 0.37 -12.94
N ASN A 147 -0.08 -0.13 -13.92
CA ASN A 147 0.42 0.52 -15.12
C ASN A 147 1.44 1.66 -14.92
N MET A 148 1.33 2.41 -13.84
CA MET A 148 2.25 3.52 -13.53
C MET A 148 2.29 3.78 -12.02
N THR A 149 3.20 4.65 -11.59
CA THR A 149 3.31 5.06 -10.19
C THR A 149 2.10 5.88 -9.74
N TYR A 150 1.80 5.86 -8.45
CA TYR A 150 0.72 6.69 -7.89
C TYR A 150 0.94 8.18 -8.16
N GLN A 151 2.19 8.63 -8.05
CA GLN A 151 2.60 9.99 -8.37
C GLN A 151 2.18 10.39 -9.79
N LYS A 152 2.50 9.56 -10.78
CA LYS A 152 2.16 9.84 -12.17
C LYS A 152 0.65 9.89 -12.43
N LYS A 153 -0.14 9.06 -11.73
CA LYS A 153 -1.60 9.11 -11.80
C LYS A 153 -2.16 10.45 -11.30
N VAL A 154 -1.62 10.93 -10.19
CA VAL A 154 -2.02 12.24 -9.62
C VAL A 154 -1.63 13.38 -10.55
N GLU A 155 -0.40 13.36 -11.09
CA GLU A 155 0.08 14.36 -12.04
C GLU A 155 -0.79 14.42 -13.30
N ASN A 156 -1.12 13.27 -13.87
CA ASN A 156 -1.94 13.21 -15.09
C ASN A 156 -3.37 13.78 -14.87
N LEU A 157 -3.92 13.63 -13.68
CA LEU A 157 -5.27 14.13 -13.35
C LEU A 157 -5.29 15.59 -12.85
N TYR A 158 -4.12 16.19 -12.65
CA TYR A 158 -4.01 17.50 -12.02
C TYR A 158 -4.84 18.59 -12.70
N ASP A 159 -4.75 18.69 -14.01
CA ASP A 159 -5.44 19.74 -14.78
C ASP A 159 -6.95 19.58 -14.81
N LEU A 160 -7.45 18.36 -14.56
CA LEU A 160 -8.88 18.09 -14.43
C LEU A 160 -9.45 18.50 -13.07
N LYS A 161 -8.61 18.80 -12.09
CA LYS A 161 -8.97 19.32 -10.75
C LYS A 161 -10.05 18.49 -10.04
N PRO A 162 -9.90 17.17 -9.90
CA PRO A 162 -10.85 16.39 -9.12
C PRO A 162 -10.86 16.86 -7.66
N ALA A 163 -11.99 16.73 -6.97
CA ALA A 163 -12.09 17.01 -5.53
C ALA A 163 -11.27 16.02 -4.70
N GLY A 164 -11.07 14.81 -5.21
CA GLY A 164 -10.23 13.79 -4.61
C GLY A 164 -9.96 12.65 -5.58
N ILE A 165 -8.94 11.85 -5.26
CA ILE A 165 -8.54 10.68 -6.04
C ILE A 165 -8.58 9.45 -5.15
N VAL A 166 -9.31 8.43 -5.57
CA VAL A 166 -9.35 7.11 -4.92
C VAL A 166 -8.70 6.09 -5.85
N VAL A 167 -7.64 5.45 -5.39
CA VAL A 167 -7.04 4.35 -6.14
C VAL A 167 -7.51 3.03 -5.56
N TYR A 168 -8.26 2.27 -6.34
CA TYR A 168 -8.73 0.96 -5.93
C TYR A 168 -7.76 -0.15 -6.35
N ASN A 169 -7.68 -1.19 -5.54
CA ASN A 169 -6.90 -2.36 -5.86
C ASN A 169 -7.62 -3.18 -6.94
N ASN A 170 -6.94 -3.45 -8.04
CA ASN A 170 -7.48 -4.22 -9.17
C ASN A 170 -7.25 -5.72 -9.07
N VAL A 171 -6.79 -6.20 -7.92
CA VAL A 171 -6.64 -7.63 -7.61
C VAL A 171 -7.54 -7.99 -6.44
N SER A 172 -8.11 -9.18 -6.48
CA SER A 172 -9.10 -9.63 -5.49
C SER A 172 -8.53 -9.97 -4.12
N VAL A 173 -7.22 -10.04 -3.99
CA VAL A 173 -6.50 -10.39 -2.76
C VAL A 173 -5.33 -9.44 -2.54
N GLY A 174 -5.00 -9.17 -1.30
CA GLY A 174 -3.87 -8.35 -0.90
C GLY A 174 -4.25 -7.24 0.08
N SER A 175 -3.26 -6.77 0.83
CA SER A 175 -3.43 -5.66 1.75
C SER A 175 -3.60 -4.34 1.01
N LEU A 176 -4.34 -3.41 1.62
CA LEU A 176 -4.36 -2.03 1.17
C LEU A 176 -2.97 -1.43 1.37
N ILE A 177 -2.43 -0.84 0.33
CA ILE A 177 -1.13 -0.19 0.34
C ILE A 177 -1.34 1.32 0.28
N ALA A 178 -0.72 2.05 1.20
CA ALA A 178 -0.75 3.50 1.17
C ALA A 178 -0.04 4.02 -0.09
N MET A 179 -0.63 5.00 -0.74
CA MET A 179 0.02 5.72 -1.84
C MET A 179 1.14 6.60 -1.28
N ASN A 180 2.34 6.45 -1.83
CA ASN A 180 3.46 7.33 -1.53
C ASN A 180 3.56 8.39 -2.63
N LEU A 181 3.50 9.66 -2.22
CA LEU A 181 3.54 10.82 -3.12
C LEU A 181 4.71 11.73 -2.74
N THR A 182 5.36 12.30 -3.75
CA THR A 182 6.51 13.20 -3.59
C THR A 182 6.15 14.68 -3.74
N ILE A 183 4.88 15.00 -3.97
CA ILE A 183 4.44 16.36 -4.23
C ILE A 183 3.43 16.79 -3.15
N SER A 184 3.78 17.89 -2.47
CA SER A 184 2.99 18.49 -1.39
C SER A 184 1.84 19.39 -1.86
N SER A 185 1.73 19.68 -3.14
CA SER A 185 0.86 20.74 -3.66
C SER A 185 -0.39 20.26 -4.38
N TYR A 186 -0.61 18.96 -4.49
CA TYR A 186 -1.84 18.43 -5.09
C TYR A 186 -2.88 18.15 -4.01
N LEU A 187 -4.01 18.85 -4.11
CA LEU A 187 -5.22 18.48 -3.38
C LEU A 187 -5.66 17.11 -3.87
N ILE A 188 -5.81 16.20 -2.97
CA ILE A 188 -6.27 14.84 -3.25
C ILE A 188 -7.46 14.54 -2.35
#